data_3ee17a0bd9af1389a6296c1a420996be
#
_entry.id   3ee17a0bd9af1389a6296c1a420996be
#
_cell.length_a   1.000
_cell.length_b   1.000
_cell.length_c   1.000
_cell.angle_alpha   90.00
_cell.angle_beta   90.00
_cell.angle_gamma   90.00
#
_symmetry.space_group_name_H-M   'P 1'
#
loop_
_entity.id
_entity.type
_entity.pdbx_description
1 polymer ?
#
loop_
_entity_poly.entity_id
_entity_poly.type
_entity_poly.pdbx_seq_one_letter_code
_entity_poly.pdbx_strand_id
1 'polypeptide(L)'
;MGKAKLYASTYHQLFNSRQDCTSAILPLALQGNLRNSPFRSLCWRVLLNVLPANSSGWLKALTALRSNYSELQQRLSVQERLKDSRLDPLINNPLSQDEESPWNQHFRDDELRKLIWQDVARTFPEVDYFQSAAVREIMVNVLFVYARSHPDISYRQGMHELLAPLVFVLDNDQQAFFSAKENGKEELDGVVPDELFSHEWVEHDIYALFETLMEAVGPWYVTGKPVDVAVKGCDSNGTPWSRPQDGASGNKVVENLNYIQDVLLRRHDPTLCARLEKLEIFPQIYGAAHIFLRIFTKTC
;
A
#
# COMPACT_ATOMS: atom_id res chain seq x y z
N MET A 1 11.25 16.59 -31.31
CA MET A 1 12.09 16.11 -30.19
C MET A 1 11.73 14.64 -29.97
N GLY A 2 12.68 13.71 -30.00
CA GLY A 2 12.38 12.28 -29.85
C GLY A 2 11.82 11.97 -28.47
N LYS A 3 10.96 10.93 -28.34
CA LYS A 3 10.36 10.53 -27.06
C LYS A 3 11.43 10.25 -25.98
N ALA A 4 12.55 9.58 -26.35
CA ALA A 4 13.65 9.28 -25.45
C ALA A 4 14.33 10.55 -24.92
N LYS A 5 14.55 11.54 -25.76
CA LYS A 5 15.15 12.82 -25.37
C LYS A 5 14.27 13.62 -24.42
N LEU A 6 12.93 13.58 -24.62
CA LEU A 6 11.98 14.19 -23.72
C LEU A 6 11.99 13.46 -22.37
N TYR A 7 12.03 12.13 -22.38
CA TYR A 7 12.10 11.30 -21.18
C TYR A 7 13.36 11.62 -20.35
N ALA A 8 14.55 11.61 -20.99
CA ALA A 8 15.81 11.96 -20.35
C ALA A 8 15.82 13.39 -19.77
N SER A 9 15.27 14.38 -20.55
CA SER A 9 15.20 15.77 -20.06
C SER A 9 14.27 15.91 -18.85
N THR A 10 13.16 15.19 -18.81
CA THR A 10 12.24 15.18 -17.67
C THR A 10 12.91 14.55 -16.44
N TYR A 11 13.65 13.46 -16.64
CA TYR A 11 14.43 12.84 -15.55
C TYR A 11 15.43 13.83 -14.96
N HIS A 12 16.20 14.50 -15.80
CA HIS A 12 17.17 15.51 -15.34
C HIS A 12 16.50 16.65 -14.60
N GLN A 13 15.36 17.12 -15.07
CA GLN A 13 14.63 18.22 -14.43
C GLN A 13 14.17 17.84 -13.01
N LEU A 14 13.73 16.59 -12.81
CA LEU A 14 13.19 16.14 -11.52
C LEU A 14 14.30 15.69 -10.55
N PHE A 15 15.36 15.03 -11.05
CA PHE A 15 16.25 14.24 -10.19
C PHE A 15 17.74 14.58 -10.30
N ASN A 16 18.12 15.49 -11.19
CA ASN A 16 19.54 15.83 -11.38
C ASN A 16 20.02 16.97 -10.47
N SER A 17 19.18 17.46 -9.56
CA SER A 17 19.66 18.39 -8.55
C SER A 17 20.52 17.64 -7.54
N ARG A 18 21.80 18.04 -7.45
CA ARG A 18 22.80 17.38 -6.59
C ARG A 18 22.50 17.47 -5.09
N GLN A 19 21.44 18.14 -4.67
CA GLN A 19 21.18 18.42 -3.26
C GLN A 19 19.88 17.77 -2.74
N ASP A 20 18.74 18.05 -3.33
CA ASP A 20 17.45 17.55 -2.83
C ASP A 20 16.41 17.51 -3.94
N CYS A 21 16.06 16.30 -4.37
CA CYS A 21 15.00 16.10 -5.38
C CYS A 21 13.62 16.48 -4.84
N THR A 22 13.41 16.46 -3.51
CA THR A 22 12.13 16.75 -2.88
C THR A 22 11.64 18.16 -3.20
N SER A 23 12.57 19.13 -3.24
CA SER A 23 12.24 20.54 -3.55
C SER A 23 11.69 20.74 -4.96
N ALA A 24 12.10 19.92 -5.93
CA ALA A 24 11.60 19.94 -7.30
C ALA A 24 10.27 19.17 -7.44
N ILE A 25 10.12 18.05 -6.72
CA ILE A 25 9.00 17.13 -6.84
C ILE A 25 7.78 17.61 -6.06
N LEU A 26 7.95 18.13 -4.85
CA LEU A 26 6.86 18.48 -3.94
C LEU A 26 5.87 19.50 -4.52
N PRO A 27 6.30 20.62 -5.18
CA PRO A 27 5.36 21.54 -5.81
C PRO A 27 4.51 20.89 -6.90
N LEU A 28 5.11 19.98 -7.72
CA LEU A 28 4.41 19.27 -8.77
C LEU A 28 3.41 18.27 -8.19
N ALA A 29 3.76 17.61 -7.10
CA ALA A 29 2.87 16.72 -6.37
C ALA A 29 1.65 17.47 -5.83
N LEU A 30 1.85 18.60 -5.13
CA LEU A 30 0.79 19.41 -4.55
C LEU A 30 -0.16 20.00 -5.60
N GLN A 31 0.33 20.28 -6.81
CA GLN A 31 -0.46 20.77 -7.94
C GLN A 31 -1.14 19.64 -8.74
N GLY A 32 -0.88 18.37 -8.42
CA GLY A 32 -1.39 17.21 -9.17
C GLY A 32 -0.72 16.98 -10.52
N ASN A 33 0.40 17.67 -10.80
CA ASN A 33 1.10 17.58 -12.08
C ASN A 33 1.87 16.27 -12.29
N LEU A 34 2.08 15.49 -11.23
CA LEU A 34 2.70 14.16 -11.32
C LEU A 34 1.81 13.13 -12.02
N ARG A 35 0.51 13.40 -12.17
CA ARG A 35 -0.45 12.46 -12.79
C ARG A 35 -0.02 11.98 -14.18
N ASN A 36 0.60 12.86 -14.95
CA ASN A 36 1.03 12.57 -16.34
C ASN A 36 2.55 12.35 -16.44
N SER A 37 3.25 12.29 -15.31
CA SER A 37 4.69 12.06 -15.30
C SER A 37 4.99 10.58 -15.48
N PRO A 38 5.97 10.21 -16.34
CA PRO A 38 6.45 8.83 -16.48
C PRO A 38 7.39 8.40 -15.34
N PHE A 39 7.52 9.22 -14.30
CA PHE A 39 8.35 9.01 -13.11
C PHE A 39 7.52 9.12 -11.83
N ARG A 40 6.23 8.89 -11.90
CA ARG A 40 5.33 9.06 -10.76
C ARG A 40 5.70 8.13 -9.61
N SER A 41 5.98 6.86 -9.89
CA SER A 41 6.42 5.90 -8.89
C SER A 41 7.75 6.29 -8.23
N LEU A 42 8.68 6.83 -9.01
CA LEU A 42 9.97 7.29 -8.52
C LEU A 42 9.81 8.52 -7.61
N CYS A 43 8.94 9.47 -8.01
CA CYS A 43 8.58 10.61 -7.18
C CYS A 43 7.96 10.15 -5.84
N TRP A 44 7.09 9.15 -5.85
CA TRP A 44 6.52 8.60 -4.62
C TRP A 44 7.58 7.96 -3.72
N ARG A 45 8.53 7.21 -4.30
CA ARG A 45 9.63 6.63 -3.52
C ARG A 45 10.44 7.70 -2.78
N VAL A 46 10.68 8.86 -3.42
CA VAL A 46 11.40 9.99 -2.80
C VAL A 46 10.52 10.68 -1.75
N LEU A 47 9.26 11.00 -2.07
CA LEU A 47 8.35 11.71 -1.16
C LEU A 47 7.96 10.90 0.08
N LEU A 48 7.91 9.58 -0.04
CA LEU A 48 7.68 8.66 1.07
C LEU A 48 8.96 8.26 1.81
N ASN A 49 10.12 8.82 1.45
CA ASN A 49 11.43 8.49 2.01
C ASN A 49 11.86 7.01 1.85
N VAL A 50 11.26 6.28 0.89
CA VAL A 50 11.75 4.96 0.46
C VAL A 50 13.12 5.11 -0.21
N LEU A 51 13.28 6.16 -1.02
CA LEU A 51 14.57 6.57 -1.57
C LEU A 51 15.03 7.88 -0.93
N PRO A 52 16.34 8.04 -0.70
CA PRO A 52 16.86 9.29 -0.17
C PRO A 52 16.61 10.46 -1.13
N ALA A 53 16.49 11.67 -0.60
CA ALA A 53 16.29 12.88 -1.38
C ALA A 53 17.43 13.15 -2.39
N ASN A 54 18.62 12.59 -2.15
CA ASN A 54 19.77 12.67 -3.05
C ASN A 54 19.85 11.41 -3.91
N SER A 55 19.79 11.58 -5.23
CA SER A 55 19.81 10.49 -6.21
C SER A 55 21.09 9.63 -6.19
N SER A 56 22.21 10.15 -5.70
CA SER A 56 23.46 9.39 -5.61
C SER A 56 23.40 8.16 -4.69
N GLY A 57 22.46 8.14 -3.75
CA GLY A 57 22.27 7.04 -2.81
C GLY A 57 21.26 5.98 -3.26
N TRP A 58 20.55 6.18 -4.37
CA TRP A 58 19.39 5.36 -4.74
C TRP A 58 19.73 3.90 -5.00
N LEU A 59 20.76 3.61 -5.78
CA LEU A 59 21.13 2.22 -6.10
C LEU A 59 21.49 1.43 -4.84
N LYS A 60 22.21 2.05 -3.90
CA LYS A 60 22.52 1.43 -2.62
C LYS A 60 21.27 1.18 -1.78
N ALA A 61 20.35 2.17 -1.73
CA ALA A 61 19.08 2.03 -1.01
C ALA A 61 18.22 0.92 -1.62
N LEU A 62 18.08 0.87 -2.96
CA LEU A 62 17.34 -0.18 -3.65
C LEU A 62 17.90 -1.57 -3.37
N THR A 63 19.22 -1.74 -3.44
CA THR A 63 19.85 -3.02 -3.14
C THR A 63 19.51 -3.50 -1.73
N ALA A 64 19.56 -2.60 -0.74
CA ALA A 64 19.23 -2.94 0.64
C ALA A 64 17.74 -3.31 0.81
N LEU A 65 16.82 -2.53 0.22
CA LEU A 65 15.37 -2.80 0.28
C LEU A 65 15.01 -4.13 -0.38
N ARG A 66 15.59 -4.41 -1.55
CA ARG A 66 15.36 -5.66 -2.30
C ARG A 66 15.92 -6.86 -1.56
N SER A 67 17.11 -6.75 -0.96
CA SER A 67 17.68 -7.81 -0.10
C SER A 67 16.77 -8.09 1.09
N ASN A 68 16.27 -7.05 1.78
CA ASN A 68 15.35 -7.21 2.91
C ASN A 68 14.09 -7.98 2.51
N TYR A 69 13.46 -7.62 1.40
CA TYR A 69 12.26 -8.34 0.94
C TYR A 69 12.55 -9.79 0.57
N SER A 70 13.64 -10.06 -0.14
CA SER A 70 14.08 -11.42 -0.47
C SER A 70 14.32 -12.27 0.79
N GLU A 71 14.94 -11.69 1.82
CA GLU A 71 15.14 -12.36 3.11
C GLU A 71 13.81 -12.65 3.83
N LEU A 72 12.84 -11.72 3.75
CA LEU A 72 11.50 -11.94 4.28
C LEU A 72 10.79 -13.09 3.55
N GLN A 73 10.83 -13.10 2.22
CA GLN A 73 10.25 -14.18 1.42
C GLN A 73 10.89 -15.54 1.76
N GLN A 74 12.22 -15.58 1.88
CA GLN A 74 12.94 -16.81 2.22
C GLN A 74 12.52 -17.33 3.60
N ARG A 75 12.49 -16.46 4.61
CA ARG A 75 12.05 -16.85 5.98
C ARG A 75 10.61 -17.35 6.02
N LEU A 76 9.74 -16.83 5.16
CA LEU A 76 8.33 -17.23 5.07
C LEU A 76 8.11 -18.44 4.15
N SER A 77 9.15 -18.89 3.45
CA SER A 77 9.06 -20.08 2.60
C SER A 77 8.82 -21.33 3.45
N VAL A 78 7.78 -22.08 3.09
CA VAL A 78 7.43 -23.36 3.74
C VAL A 78 8.55 -24.37 3.58
N GLN A 79 9.20 -24.40 2.41
CA GLN A 79 10.27 -25.34 2.11
C GLN A 79 11.47 -25.17 3.03
N GLU A 80 11.83 -23.95 3.37
CA GLU A 80 12.91 -23.64 4.32
C GLU A 80 12.55 -24.12 5.73
N ARG A 81 11.32 -23.91 6.17
CA ARG A 81 10.83 -24.31 7.49
C ARG A 81 10.72 -25.83 7.64
N LEU A 82 10.26 -26.53 6.61
CA LEU A 82 10.14 -28.01 6.61
C LEU A 82 11.49 -28.72 6.48
N LYS A 83 12.52 -28.07 5.94
CA LYS A 83 13.87 -28.62 5.83
C LYS A 83 14.67 -28.56 7.13
N ASP A 84 14.20 -27.88 8.16
CA ASP A 84 14.91 -27.84 9.44
C ASP A 84 14.87 -29.20 10.11
N SER A 85 15.93 -30.00 9.83
CA SER A 85 16.13 -31.36 10.36
C SER A 85 16.32 -31.42 11.88
N ARG A 86 16.38 -30.26 12.55
CA ARG A 86 16.48 -30.13 14.01
C ARG A 86 15.14 -30.22 14.72
N LEU A 87 14.03 -30.14 13.97
CA LEU A 87 12.69 -30.28 14.53
C LEU A 87 12.38 -31.71 14.89
N ASP A 88 11.82 -31.92 16.10
CA ASP A 88 11.31 -33.20 16.54
C ASP A 88 10.31 -33.76 15.52
N PRO A 89 10.47 -35.02 15.04
CA PRO A 89 9.51 -35.64 14.11
C PRO A 89 8.06 -35.66 14.64
N LEU A 90 7.84 -35.62 15.95
CA LEU A 90 6.52 -35.55 16.55
C LEU A 90 5.87 -34.16 16.35
N ILE A 91 6.67 -33.09 16.31
CA ILE A 91 6.22 -31.72 16.07
C ILE A 91 6.13 -31.49 14.56
N ASN A 92 7.10 -31.95 13.78
CA ASN A 92 7.13 -31.81 12.32
C ASN A 92 6.26 -32.87 11.64
N ASN A 93 4.98 -32.91 12.00
CA ASN A 93 3.98 -33.85 11.49
C ASN A 93 2.72 -33.05 11.07
N PRO A 94 2.12 -33.33 9.89
CA PRO A 94 0.87 -32.70 9.46
C PRO A 94 -0.32 -32.85 10.42
N LEU A 95 -0.29 -33.89 11.26
CA LEU A 95 -1.32 -34.17 12.27
C LEU A 95 -0.97 -33.65 13.67
N SER A 96 0.16 -32.95 13.82
CA SER A 96 0.55 -32.39 15.10
C SER A 96 -0.48 -31.34 15.55
N GLN A 97 -0.89 -31.44 16.83
CA GLN A 97 -1.75 -30.45 17.48
C GLN A 97 -0.94 -29.29 18.09
N ASP A 98 0.36 -29.32 17.97
CA ASP A 98 1.24 -28.26 18.47
C ASP A 98 1.07 -26.99 17.62
N GLU A 99 0.76 -25.87 18.27
CA GLU A 99 0.58 -24.58 17.59
C GLU A 99 1.85 -24.07 16.90
N GLU A 100 3.03 -24.48 17.40
CA GLU A 100 4.34 -24.13 16.83
C GLU A 100 4.77 -25.06 15.68
N SER A 101 3.96 -26.10 15.37
CA SER A 101 4.24 -27.00 14.25
C SER A 101 4.34 -26.22 12.94
N PRO A 102 5.40 -26.46 12.12
CA PRO A 102 5.54 -25.88 10.79
C PRO A 102 4.33 -26.14 9.87
N TRP A 103 3.65 -27.28 10.07
CA TRP A 103 2.45 -27.65 9.33
C TRP A 103 1.25 -26.81 9.71
N ASN A 104 1.03 -26.55 11.00
CA ASN A 104 -0.03 -25.67 11.46
C ASN A 104 0.19 -24.23 10.98
N GLN A 105 1.46 -23.79 10.96
CA GLN A 105 1.82 -22.50 10.38
C GLN A 105 1.55 -22.48 8.86
N HIS A 106 1.83 -23.55 8.15
CA HIS A 106 1.53 -23.68 6.72
C HIS A 106 0.02 -23.58 6.43
N PHE A 107 -0.82 -24.27 7.21
CA PHE A 107 -2.27 -24.20 7.05
C PHE A 107 -2.79 -22.78 7.30
N ARG A 108 -2.29 -22.08 8.34
CA ARG A 108 -2.63 -20.68 8.60
C ARG A 108 -2.18 -19.75 7.47
N ASP A 109 -1.02 -20.02 6.88
CA ASP A 109 -0.51 -19.26 5.73
C ASP A 109 -1.39 -19.47 4.48
N ASP A 110 -1.85 -20.70 4.25
CA ASP A 110 -2.76 -21.01 3.15
C ASP A 110 -4.14 -20.36 3.33
N GLU A 111 -4.67 -20.36 4.54
CA GLU A 111 -5.93 -19.67 4.86
C GLU A 111 -5.80 -18.17 4.66
N LEU A 112 -4.69 -17.58 5.12
CA LEU A 112 -4.40 -16.16 4.92
C LEU A 112 -4.27 -15.81 3.44
N ARG A 113 -3.56 -16.63 2.64
CA ARG A 113 -3.46 -16.42 1.20
C ARG A 113 -4.80 -16.52 0.49
N LYS A 114 -5.67 -17.45 0.89
CA LYS A 114 -7.04 -17.57 0.36
C LYS A 114 -7.87 -16.32 0.66
N LEU A 115 -7.79 -15.80 1.89
CA LEU A 115 -8.48 -14.57 2.29
C LEU A 115 -8.01 -13.38 1.46
N ILE A 116 -6.70 -13.19 1.32
CA ILE A 116 -6.12 -12.13 0.51
C ILE A 116 -6.54 -12.27 -0.96
N TRP A 117 -6.49 -13.50 -1.49
CA TRP A 117 -6.89 -13.78 -2.87
C TRP A 117 -8.34 -13.39 -3.17
N GLN A 118 -9.27 -13.66 -2.26
CA GLN A 118 -10.69 -13.28 -2.42
C GLN A 118 -10.85 -11.77 -2.59
N ASP A 119 -10.10 -10.98 -1.83
CA ASP A 119 -10.15 -9.53 -1.92
C ASP A 119 -9.43 -9.01 -3.18
N VAL A 120 -8.26 -9.57 -3.51
CA VAL A 120 -7.51 -9.21 -4.72
C VAL A 120 -8.30 -9.53 -5.99
N ALA A 121 -9.02 -10.67 -6.03
CA ALA A 121 -9.80 -11.08 -7.19
C ALA A 121 -10.94 -10.10 -7.53
N ARG A 122 -11.44 -9.36 -6.55
CA ARG A 122 -12.50 -8.35 -6.70
C ARG A 122 -11.99 -6.90 -6.78
N THR A 123 -10.67 -6.70 -6.79
CA THR A 123 -10.07 -5.37 -6.91
C THR A 123 -10.33 -4.80 -8.29
N PHE A 124 -11.02 -3.67 -8.39
CA PHE A 124 -11.33 -2.94 -9.63
C PHE A 124 -11.70 -3.87 -10.80
N PRO A 125 -12.82 -4.61 -10.70
CA PRO A 125 -13.19 -5.63 -11.69
C PRO A 125 -13.42 -5.07 -13.10
N GLU A 126 -13.70 -3.76 -13.19
CA GLU A 126 -13.89 -3.02 -14.44
C GLU A 126 -12.58 -2.64 -15.15
N VAL A 127 -11.42 -2.90 -14.52
CA VAL A 127 -10.10 -2.56 -15.07
C VAL A 127 -9.37 -3.84 -15.43
N ASP A 128 -9.23 -4.12 -16.71
CA ASP A 128 -8.60 -5.35 -17.26
C ASP A 128 -7.20 -5.61 -16.69
N TYR A 129 -6.45 -4.57 -16.39
CA TYR A 129 -5.12 -4.66 -15.80
C TYR A 129 -5.11 -5.53 -14.53
N PHE A 130 -6.08 -5.32 -13.63
CA PHE A 130 -6.17 -6.07 -12.37
C PHE A 130 -6.77 -7.47 -12.53
N GLN A 131 -7.21 -7.83 -13.74
CA GLN A 131 -7.64 -9.20 -14.05
C GLN A 131 -6.46 -10.10 -14.45
N SER A 132 -5.29 -9.53 -14.72
CA SER A 132 -4.07 -10.28 -15.03
C SER A 132 -3.64 -11.17 -13.87
N ALA A 133 -3.36 -12.45 -14.15
CA ALA A 133 -2.88 -13.39 -13.15
C ALA A 133 -1.56 -12.94 -12.50
N ALA A 134 -0.64 -12.40 -13.29
CA ALA A 134 0.65 -11.91 -12.79
C ALA A 134 0.49 -10.73 -11.83
N VAL A 135 -0.39 -9.77 -12.14
CA VAL A 135 -0.67 -8.63 -11.26
C VAL A 135 -1.29 -9.10 -9.95
N ARG A 136 -2.27 -10.02 -10.01
CA ARG A 136 -2.90 -10.59 -8.82
C ARG A 136 -1.90 -11.36 -7.95
N GLU A 137 -1.00 -12.11 -8.56
CA GLU A 137 0.04 -12.85 -7.85
C GLU A 137 0.98 -11.91 -7.09
N ILE A 138 1.46 -10.85 -7.73
CA ILE A 138 2.26 -9.81 -7.08
C ILE A 138 1.51 -9.20 -5.90
N MET A 139 0.24 -8.85 -6.08
CA MET A 139 -0.57 -8.26 -5.00
C MET A 139 -0.74 -9.22 -3.82
N VAL A 140 -1.01 -10.49 -4.08
CA VAL A 140 -1.15 -11.52 -3.03
C VAL A 140 0.17 -11.71 -2.29
N ASN A 141 1.29 -11.81 -3.01
CA ASN A 141 2.60 -12.00 -2.39
C ASN A 141 2.99 -10.83 -1.49
N VAL A 142 2.86 -9.59 -1.98
CA VAL A 142 3.16 -8.38 -1.20
C VAL A 142 2.30 -8.30 0.06
N LEU A 143 0.99 -8.52 -0.06
CA LEU A 143 0.06 -8.47 1.08
C LEU A 143 0.32 -9.60 2.08
N PHE A 144 0.66 -10.78 1.59
CA PHE A 144 0.99 -11.93 2.44
C PHE A 144 2.27 -11.70 3.23
N VAL A 145 3.35 -11.26 2.56
CA VAL A 145 4.62 -10.96 3.22
C VAL A 145 4.43 -9.85 4.26
N TYR A 146 3.71 -8.79 3.91
CA TYR A 146 3.39 -7.71 4.83
C TYR A 146 2.64 -8.23 6.08
N ALA A 147 1.57 -8.99 5.88
CA ALA A 147 0.75 -9.52 6.98
C ALA A 147 1.53 -10.42 7.94
N ARG A 148 2.49 -11.18 7.40
CA ARG A 148 3.35 -12.09 8.18
C ARG A 148 4.50 -11.36 8.87
N SER A 149 4.97 -10.26 8.30
CA SER A 149 6.01 -9.41 8.89
C SER A 149 5.46 -8.50 9.98
N HIS A 150 4.17 -8.19 9.94
CA HIS A 150 3.49 -7.28 10.88
C HIS A 150 2.28 -7.98 11.54
N PRO A 151 2.51 -8.96 12.44
CA PRO A 151 1.44 -9.77 13.03
C PRO A 151 0.44 -8.95 13.85
N ASP A 152 0.86 -7.81 14.42
CA ASP A 152 0.01 -6.91 15.21
C ASP A 152 -1.12 -6.29 14.38
N ILE A 153 -0.84 -6.01 13.10
CA ILE A 153 -1.81 -5.46 12.15
C ILE A 153 -2.42 -6.59 11.34
N SER A 154 -1.57 -7.51 10.84
CA SER A 154 -1.91 -8.60 9.93
C SER A 154 -2.58 -8.08 8.64
N TYR A 155 -3.23 -8.95 7.88
CA TYR A 155 -4.02 -8.52 6.73
C TYR A 155 -5.39 -8.01 7.18
N ARG A 156 -5.78 -6.87 6.66
CA ARG A 156 -7.12 -6.30 6.83
C ARG A 156 -7.74 -5.98 5.48
N GLN A 157 -9.04 -6.22 5.36
CA GLN A 157 -9.80 -5.84 4.17
C GLN A 157 -9.61 -4.35 3.85
N GLY A 158 -9.44 -4.03 2.57
CA GLY A 158 -9.13 -2.68 2.08
C GLY A 158 -7.64 -2.42 1.83
N MET A 159 -6.71 -3.21 2.39
CA MET A 159 -5.29 -3.08 2.10
C MET A 159 -4.97 -3.35 0.62
N HIS A 160 -5.71 -4.24 -0.05
CA HIS A 160 -5.59 -4.51 -1.48
C HIS A 160 -5.92 -3.28 -2.34
N GLU A 161 -6.87 -2.44 -1.91
CA GLU A 161 -7.20 -1.18 -2.60
C GLU A 161 -6.12 -0.12 -2.45
N LEU A 162 -5.37 -0.15 -1.34
CA LEU A 162 -4.20 0.72 -1.14
C LEU A 162 -3.01 0.28 -1.99
N LEU A 163 -2.84 -1.02 -2.13
CA LEU A 163 -1.74 -1.59 -2.89
C LEU A 163 -1.93 -1.41 -4.40
N ALA A 164 -3.16 -1.54 -4.90
CA ALA A 164 -3.46 -1.54 -6.32
C ALA A 164 -2.93 -0.31 -7.09
N PRO A 165 -3.10 0.95 -6.62
CA PRO A 165 -2.51 2.11 -7.28
C PRO A 165 -0.98 2.08 -7.33
N LEU A 166 -0.31 1.53 -6.31
CA LEU A 166 1.14 1.41 -6.29
C LEU A 166 1.65 0.47 -7.38
N VAL A 167 0.99 -0.70 -7.51
CA VAL A 167 1.29 -1.69 -8.55
C VAL A 167 1.10 -1.07 -9.93
N PHE A 168 -0.06 -0.44 -10.16
CA PHE A 168 -0.42 0.14 -11.45
C PHE A 168 0.53 1.26 -11.88
N VAL A 169 0.87 2.17 -10.98
CA VAL A 169 1.73 3.32 -11.32
C VAL A 169 3.17 2.87 -11.55
N LEU A 170 3.67 1.91 -10.78
CA LEU A 170 5.03 1.39 -10.96
C LEU A 170 5.17 0.65 -12.29
N ASP A 171 4.19 -0.18 -12.65
CA ASP A 171 4.19 -0.89 -13.93
C ASP A 171 4.10 0.08 -15.12
N ASN A 172 3.23 1.10 -15.05
CA ASN A 172 3.13 2.13 -16.08
C ASN A 172 4.46 2.89 -16.27
N ASP A 173 5.14 3.25 -15.20
CA ASP A 173 6.43 3.95 -15.29
C ASP A 173 7.51 3.04 -15.90
N GLN A 174 7.48 1.74 -15.58
CA GLN A 174 8.37 0.76 -16.21
C GLN A 174 8.10 0.63 -17.70
N GLN A 175 6.85 0.49 -18.11
CA GLN A 175 6.48 0.41 -19.52
C GLN A 175 6.90 1.68 -20.28
N ALA A 176 6.74 2.85 -19.66
CA ALA A 176 7.20 4.13 -20.21
C ALA A 176 8.73 4.15 -20.40
N PHE A 177 9.48 3.64 -19.43
CA PHE A 177 10.94 3.53 -19.51
C PHE A 177 11.38 2.61 -20.65
N PHE A 178 10.83 1.41 -20.73
CA PHE A 178 11.20 0.46 -21.79
C PHE A 178 10.82 0.99 -23.19
N SER A 179 9.63 1.60 -23.31
CA SER A 179 9.23 2.23 -24.55
C SER A 179 10.14 3.40 -24.95
N ALA A 180 10.61 4.20 -23.98
CA ALA A 180 11.58 5.26 -24.26
C ALA A 180 12.94 4.69 -24.66
N LYS A 181 13.37 3.60 -24.05
CA LYS A 181 14.65 2.92 -24.35
C LYS A 181 14.66 2.27 -25.72
N GLU A 182 13.56 1.67 -26.16
CA GLU A 182 13.41 1.15 -27.53
C GLU A 182 13.50 2.24 -28.60
N ASN A 183 13.02 3.46 -28.28
CA ASN A 183 12.99 4.58 -29.21
C ASN A 183 14.29 5.41 -29.24
N GLY A 184 15.24 5.18 -28.33
CA GLY A 184 16.48 5.95 -28.24
C GLY A 184 17.38 5.52 -27.08
N LYS A 185 17.95 4.32 -27.20
CA LYS A 185 18.79 3.73 -26.16
C LYS A 185 19.99 4.62 -25.81
N GLU A 186 20.69 5.14 -26.81
CA GLU A 186 21.89 5.96 -26.63
C GLU A 186 21.62 7.26 -25.85
N GLU A 187 20.39 7.77 -25.91
CA GLU A 187 19.98 9.01 -25.22
C GLU A 187 19.67 8.77 -23.73
N LEU A 188 19.43 7.53 -23.32
CA LEU A 188 19.09 7.14 -21.95
C LEU A 188 20.24 6.45 -21.23
N ASP A 189 21.16 5.83 -21.97
CA ASP A 189 22.31 5.13 -21.39
C ASP A 189 23.18 6.14 -20.56
N GLY A 190 23.43 5.78 -19.29
CA GLY A 190 24.15 6.63 -18.34
C GLY A 190 23.37 7.81 -17.77
N VAL A 191 22.12 8.05 -18.22
CA VAL A 191 21.24 9.11 -17.71
C VAL A 191 20.25 8.55 -16.69
N VAL A 192 19.54 7.50 -17.06
CA VAL A 192 18.56 6.84 -16.21
C VAL A 192 19.05 5.44 -15.89
N PRO A 193 19.36 5.13 -14.64
CA PRO A 193 19.80 3.79 -14.27
C PRO A 193 18.70 2.73 -14.55
N ASP A 194 19.06 1.67 -15.25
CA ASP A 194 18.15 0.56 -15.60
C ASP A 194 17.57 -0.11 -14.35
N GLU A 195 18.35 -0.15 -13.29
CA GLU A 195 17.98 -0.76 -12.01
C GLU A 195 16.75 -0.12 -11.36
N LEU A 196 16.46 1.15 -11.69
CA LEU A 196 15.28 1.85 -11.16
C LEU A 196 13.97 1.28 -11.67
N PHE A 197 13.99 0.63 -12.86
CA PHE A 197 12.81 0.15 -13.58
C PHE A 197 12.94 -1.33 -14.02
N SER A 198 13.79 -2.10 -13.35
CA SER A 198 13.96 -3.53 -13.68
C SER A 198 12.72 -4.35 -13.35
N HIS A 199 12.25 -5.17 -14.30
CA HIS A 199 11.11 -6.08 -14.12
C HIS A 199 11.35 -7.12 -13.03
N GLU A 200 12.59 -7.54 -12.83
CA GLU A 200 12.96 -8.53 -11.83
C GLU A 200 12.61 -8.09 -10.41
N TRP A 201 12.63 -6.78 -10.15
CA TRP A 201 12.48 -6.21 -8.81
C TRP A 201 11.14 -5.51 -8.56
N VAL A 202 10.16 -5.69 -9.44
CA VAL A 202 8.84 -5.05 -9.35
C VAL A 202 8.17 -5.31 -8.00
N GLU A 203 8.09 -6.58 -7.62
CA GLU A 203 7.43 -7.01 -6.38
C GLU A 203 8.14 -6.44 -5.15
N HIS A 204 9.48 -6.43 -5.16
CA HIS A 204 10.31 -5.88 -4.09
C HIS A 204 10.11 -4.38 -3.92
N ASP A 205 10.10 -3.66 -5.02
CA ASP A 205 9.95 -2.20 -5.05
C ASP A 205 8.53 -1.78 -4.64
N ILE A 206 7.52 -2.55 -5.02
CA ILE A 206 6.13 -2.37 -4.59
C ILE A 206 6.00 -2.62 -3.08
N TYR A 207 6.62 -3.69 -2.58
CA TYR A 207 6.61 -3.99 -1.14
C TYR A 207 7.19 -2.85 -0.32
N ALA A 208 8.35 -2.30 -0.71
CA ALA A 208 8.98 -1.20 -0.01
C ALA A 208 8.09 0.06 0.06
N LEU A 209 7.40 0.39 -1.05
CA LEU A 209 6.43 1.48 -1.08
C LEU A 209 5.23 1.19 -0.18
N PHE A 210 4.70 -0.01 -0.25
CA PHE A 210 3.53 -0.42 0.52
C PHE A 210 3.83 -0.47 2.02
N GLU A 211 4.97 -1.03 2.42
CA GLU A 211 5.42 -1.07 3.81
C GLU A 211 5.52 0.34 4.41
N THR A 212 6.19 1.26 3.71
CA THR A 212 6.31 2.66 4.15
C THR A 212 4.95 3.37 4.19
N LEU A 213 4.07 3.11 3.22
CA LEU A 213 2.71 3.63 3.25
C LEU A 213 1.97 3.11 4.50
N MET A 214 2.13 1.83 4.81
CA MET A 214 1.48 1.19 5.95
C MET A 214 2.05 1.64 7.30
N GLU A 215 3.27 2.16 7.38
CA GLU A 215 3.75 2.85 8.59
C GLU A 215 2.86 4.05 8.95
N ALA A 216 2.37 4.77 7.96
CA ALA A 216 1.51 5.93 8.16
C ALA A 216 0.05 5.54 8.42
N VAL A 217 -0.48 4.52 7.74
CA VAL A 217 -1.90 4.15 7.81
C VAL A 217 -2.18 2.92 8.67
N GLY A 218 -1.17 2.10 8.95
CA GLY A 218 -1.29 0.88 9.77
C GLY A 218 -1.96 1.11 11.11
N PRO A 219 -1.63 2.18 11.87
CA PRO A 219 -2.31 2.50 13.12
C PRO A 219 -3.82 2.63 13.01
N TRP A 220 -4.34 2.89 11.82
CA TRP A 220 -5.80 2.99 11.59
C TRP A 220 -6.47 1.62 11.53
N TYR A 221 -5.71 0.57 11.23
CA TYR A 221 -6.19 -0.82 11.18
C TYR A 221 -6.06 -1.52 12.53
N VAL A 222 -5.31 -0.95 13.49
CA VAL A 222 -5.21 -1.50 14.84
C VAL A 222 -6.54 -1.20 15.56
N THR A 223 -7.37 -2.24 15.70
CA THR A 223 -8.57 -2.17 16.53
C THR A 223 -8.14 -2.07 17.98
N GLY A 224 -8.41 -0.93 18.62
CA GLY A 224 -8.24 -0.80 20.06
C GLY A 224 -9.02 -1.90 20.78
N LYS A 225 -8.46 -2.43 21.89
CA LYS A 225 -9.25 -3.27 22.79
C LYS A 225 -10.55 -2.53 23.13
N PRO A 226 -11.70 -3.23 23.25
CA PRO A 226 -12.94 -2.58 23.65
C PRO A 226 -12.68 -1.80 24.93
N VAL A 227 -12.74 -0.49 24.86
CA VAL A 227 -12.83 0.32 26.07
C VAL A 227 -14.26 0.07 26.57
N ASP A 228 -14.38 -0.59 27.71
CA ASP A 228 -15.62 -0.69 28.46
C ASP A 228 -16.11 0.71 28.81
N VAL A 229 -16.71 1.39 27.84
CA VAL A 229 -17.49 2.59 28.10
C VAL A 229 -18.85 2.11 28.55
N ALA A 230 -18.99 1.94 29.83
CA ALA A 230 -20.28 1.86 30.49
C ALA A 230 -21.05 3.17 30.19
N VAL A 231 -21.79 3.19 29.10
CA VAL A 231 -22.75 4.27 28.83
C VAL A 231 -23.92 4.08 29.78
N LYS A 232 -23.85 4.72 30.93
CA LYS A 232 -25.03 5.06 31.74
C LYS A 232 -25.69 6.27 31.08
N GLY A 233 -26.87 6.07 30.51
CA GLY A 233 -27.69 7.16 29.99
C GLY A 233 -28.82 6.62 29.13
N CYS A 234 -29.88 6.11 29.77
CA CYS A 234 -31.19 5.95 29.14
C CYS A 234 -31.79 7.33 28.97
N ASP A 235 -31.99 7.78 27.75
CA ASP A 235 -32.98 8.81 27.45
C ASP A 235 -34.25 8.16 26.97
N SER A 236 -35.28 8.39 27.76
CA SER A 236 -36.65 7.97 27.56
C SER A 236 -37.31 8.77 26.42
N ASN A 237 -37.13 8.37 25.17
CA ASN A 237 -38.11 8.62 24.11
C ASN A 237 -37.84 7.62 22.97
N GLY A 238 -38.74 6.64 22.89
CA GLY A 238 -38.66 5.56 21.92
C GLY A 238 -38.79 6.02 20.46
N THR A 239 -37.69 6.13 19.79
CA THR A 239 -37.64 6.07 18.32
C THR A 239 -36.81 4.89 17.90
N PRO A 240 -37.29 3.97 17.04
CA PRO A 240 -36.63 2.72 16.69
C PRO A 240 -35.69 2.88 15.50
N TRP A 241 -34.75 3.84 15.58
CA TRP A 241 -33.66 3.99 14.63
C TRP A 241 -32.36 4.10 15.41
N SER A 242 -32.00 3.02 16.10
CA SER A 242 -30.61 2.80 16.47
C SER A 242 -29.84 2.67 15.17
N ARG A 243 -28.86 3.57 14.95
CA ARG A 243 -27.76 3.30 14.01
C ARG A 243 -27.35 1.84 14.19
N PRO A 244 -27.06 1.08 13.12
CA PRO A 244 -26.45 -0.22 13.31
C PRO A 244 -25.20 0.03 14.17
N GLN A 245 -25.30 -0.28 15.45
CA GLN A 245 -24.15 -0.41 16.30
C GLN A 245 -23.47 -1.68 15.80
N ASP A 246 -22.58 -1.50 14.83
CA ASP A 246 -21.54 -2.48 14.59
C ASP A 246 -20.87 -2.68 15.93
N GLY A 247 -21.06 -3.86 16.50
CA GLY A 247 -20.68 -4.15 17.87
C GLY A 247 -19.22 -3.80 18.10
N ALA A 248 -19.04 -2.87 19.00
CA ALA A 248 -17.90 -2.65 19.84
C ALA A 248 -16.56 -3.17 19.31
N SER A 249 -15.96 -2.42 18.43
CA SER A 249 -14.52 -2.24 18.41
C SER A 249 -14.29 -0.88 17.79
N GLY A 250 -13.82 0.08 18.59
CA GLY A 250 -13.52 1.42 18.11
C GLY A 250 -12.47 1.34 17.01
N ASN A 251 -12.92 1.15 15.77
CA ASN A 251 -12.04 1.22 14.61
C ASN A 251 -11.61 2.68 14.48
N LYS A 252 -10.34 2.95 14.78
CA LYS A 252 -9.76 4.30 14.75
C LYS A 252 -9.96 4.98 13.40
N VAL A 253 -10.10 4.21 12.33
CA VAL A 253 -10.45 4.71 10.99
C VAL A 253 -11.85 5.32 11.01
N VAL A 254 -12.82 4.61 11.58
CA VAL A 254 -14.21 5.09 11.69
C VAL A 254 -14.30 6.31 12.58
N GLU A 255 -13.58 6.34 13.70
CA GLU A 255 -13.51 7.50 14.59
C GLU A 255 -12.93 8.72 13.88
N ASN A 256 -11.82 8.54 13.14
CA ASN A 256 -11.21 9.61 12.36
C ASN A 256 -12.12 10.09 11.22
N LEU A 257 -12.83 9.18 10.56
CA LEU A 257 -13.78 9.53 9.51
C LEU A 257 -14.98 10.31 10.07
N ASN A 258 -15.52 9.88 11.20
CA ASN A 258 -16.58 10.59 11.91
C ASN A 258 -16.09 11.99 12.36
N TYR A 259 -14.87 12.09 12.90
CA TYR A 259 -14.28 13.38 13.26
C TYR A 259 -14.15 14.32 12.05
N ILE A 260 -13.75 13.77 10.89
CA ILE A 260 -13.65 14.57 9.65
C ILE A 260 -15.04 15.08 9.23
N GLN A 261 -16.08 14.27 9.25
CA GLN A 261 -17.43 14.68 8.87
C GLN A 261 -18.09 15.57 9.93
N ASP A 262 -18.09 15.12 11.18
CA ASP A 262 -18.90 15.72 12.24
C ASP A 262 -18.26 16.99 12.81
N VAL A 263 -16.92 17.09 12.73
CA VAL A 263 -16.19 18.23 13.29
C VAL A 263 -15.60 19.12 12.19
N LEU A 264 -14.75 18.55 11.32
CA LEU A 264 -14.03 19.37 10.35
C LEU A 264 -14.95 19.86 9.22
N LEU A 265 -15.71 18.96 8.58
CA LEU A 265 -16.61 19.32 7.48
C LEU A 265 -17.72 20.24 7.99
N ARG A 266 -18.33 19.92 9.13
CA ARG A 266 -19.37 20.76 9.74
C ARG A 266 -18.87 22.16 10.05
N ARG A 267 -17.60 22.33 10.41
CA ARG A 267 -16.98 23.62 10.68
C ARG A 267 -16.68 24.41 9.40
N HIS A 268 -16.23 23.73 8.33
CA HIS A 268 -15.77 24.36 7.10
C HIS A 268 -16.87 24.53 6.04
N ASP A 269 -17.78 23.56 5.94
CA ASP A 269 -18.92 23.58 5.04
C ASP A 269 -20.12 22.89 5.70
N PRO A 270 -20.88 23.63 6.55
CA PRO A 270 -22.05 23.10 7.22
C PRO A 270 -23.17 22.69 6.25
N THR A 271 -23.25 23.34 5.07
CA THR A 271 -24.27 23.05 4.06
C THR A 271 -24.05 21.66 3.44
N LEU A 272 -22.81 21.38 3.08
CA LEU A 272 -22.44 20.05 2.55
C LEU A 272 -22.62 18.96 3.62
N CYS A 273 -22.21 19.25 4.86
CA CYS A 273 -22.40 18.31 5.97
C CYS A 273 -23.88 17.94 6.16
N ALA A 274 -24.75 18.94 6.24
CA ALA A 274 -26.21 18.74 6.37
C ALA A 274 -26.80 17.98 5.17
N ARG A 275 -26.27 18.19 3.95
CA ARG A 275 -26.72 17.48 2.75
C ARG A 275 -26.30 16.01 2.78
N LEU A 276 -25.08 15.71 3.21
CA LEU A 276 -24.60 14.32 3.35
C LEU A 276 -25.42 13.57 4.42
N GLU A 277 -25.70 14.23 5.54
CA GLU A 277 -26.56 13.68 6.60
C GLU A 277 -27.99 13.39 6.07
N LYS A 278 -28.58 14.34 5.34
CA LYS A 278 -29.92 14.15 4.74
C LYS A 278 -29.98 13.04 3.72
N LEU A 279 -28.89 12.76 3.01
CA LEU A 279 -28.77 11.68 2.03
C LEU A 279 -28.31 10.37 2.65
N GLU A 280 -28.12 10.32 3.97
CA GLU A 280 -27.61 9.16 4.71
C GLU A 280 -26.28 8.65 4.17
N ILE A 281 -25.44 9.57 3.64
CA ILE A 281 -24.11 9.25 3.14
C ILE A 281 -23.12 9.29 4.31
N PHE A 282 -22.76 8.11 4.80
CA PHE A 282 -21.83 7.97 5.91
C PHE A 282 -20.38 8.22 5.46
N PRO A 283 -19.52 8.77 6.37
CA PRO A 283 -18.12 9.08 6.05
C PRO A 283 -17.30 7.85 5.64
N GLN A 284 -17.72 6.65 6.02
CA GLN A 284 -17.08 5.40 5.60
C GLN A 284 -17.18 5.15 4.10
N ILE A 285 -18.23 5.63 3.43
CA ILE A 285 -18.45 5.42 2.00
C ILE A 285 -17.46 6.22 1.14
N TYR A 286 -17.17 7.47 1.52
CA TYR A 286 -16.30 8.35 0.75
C TYR A 286 -14.96 8.65 1.44
N GLY A 287 -14.94 8.58 2.76
CA GLY A 287 -13.81 9.06 3.56
C GLY A 287 -12.60 8.12 3.48
N ALA A 288 -12.80 6.82 3.43
CA ALA A 288 -11.70 5.89 3.23
C ALA A 288 -10.97 6.22 1.93
N ALA A 289 -11.67 6.31 0.80
CA ALA A 289 -11.09 6.69 -0.48
C ALA A 289 -10.44 8.08 -0.44
N HIS A 290 -11.03 9.07 0.26
CA HIS A 290 -10.47 10.41 0.37
C HIS A 290 -9.29 10.54 1.32
N ILE A 291 -9.26 9.77 2.40
CA ILE A 291 -8.09 9.71 3.28
C ILE A 291 -6.92 9.08 2.52
N PHE A 292 -7.18 8.02 1.76
CA PHE A 292 -6.21 7.39 0.89
C PHE A 292 -5.76 8.33 -0.24
N LEU A 293 -6.68 9.01 -0.90
CA LEU A 293 -6.38 10.06 -1.87
C LEU A 293 -5.58 11.21 -1.25
N ARG A 294 -5.81 11.60 0.01
CA ARG A 294 -5.02 12.65 0.67
C ARG A 294 -3.60 12.21 1.01
N ILE A 295 -3.37 10.95 1.33
CA ILE A 295 -2.02 10.41 1.46
C ILE A 295 -1.34 10.46 0.09
N PHE A 296 -2.03 10.02 -0.96
CA PHE A 296 -1.54 10.12 -2.34
C PHE A 296 -1.55 11.55 -2.89
N THR A 297 -2.39 12.49 -2.42
CA THR A 297 -2.40 13.89 -2.87
C THR A 297 -1.56 14.82 -2.03
N LYS A 298 -1.22 14.49 -0.77
CA LYS A 298 -0.12 15.17 -0.07
C LYS A 298 1.25 14.70 -0.54
N THR A 299 1.30 13.55 -1.18
CA THR A 299 2.49 12.96 -1.80
C THR A 299 2.37 12.86 -3.33
N CYS A 300 1.29 13.32 -3.92
CA CYS A 300 1.02 13.41 -5.36
C CYS A 300 0.79 14.88 -5.72
#